data_b30535a69353db4df26aa280fb2a72fe
#
_entry.id   b30535a69353db4df26aa280fb2a72fe
#
_cell.length_a   1.000
_cell.length_b   1.000
_cell.length_c   1.000
_cell.angle_alpha   90.00
_cell.angle_beta   90.00
_cell.angle_gamma   90.00
#
_symmetry.space_group_name_H-M   'P 1'
#
loop_
_entity.id
_entity.type
_entity.pdbx_description
1 polymer ?
#
loop_
_entity_poly.entity_id
_entity_poly.type
_entity_poly.pdbx_seq_one_letter_code
_entity_poly.pdbx_strand_id
1 'polypeptide(L)'
;MEKTDSLLLISHVKKSFGTLEVLKDISIDVYKGDVVSILGPSGSGKTTLLRCVNFLERADYGSISLDDKTIDLKTATKEQASEIQRKTGFVFQNYNLFRNKTALENITLGLTSGRGMSRADAVKKGMMLLRKIGLEDRANSYPSELSGGQQQRVAIARALATDPEIIYFDEPTSALDPELTDEVLEVMRQLAQEGMTMVVVTHEMNFARNVSNRVIFMDHGLIVEQGSPEQIFE
;
A
#
# COMPACT_ATOMS: atom_id res chain seq x y z
N MET A 1 16.90 -7.68 -22.35
CA MET A 1 15.77 -6.77 -22.10
C MET A 1 16.37 -5.53 -21.45
N GLU A 2 16.24 -4.38 -22.11
CA GLU A 2 16.61 -3.09 -21.53
C GLU A 2 15.83 -2.91 -20.23
N LYS A 3 16.52 -2.56 -19.15
CA LYS A 3 15.89 -2.15 -17.88
C LYS A 3 15.09 -0.88 -18.21
N THR A 4 13.77 -1.04 -18.32
CA THR A 4 12.85 0.10 -18.25
C THR A 4 13.11 0.81 -16.93
N ASP A 5 13.09 2.15 -16.93
CA ASP A 5 13.32 2.96 -15.74
C ASP A 5 12.37 2.50 -14.61
N SER A 6 12.89 2.43 -13.38
CA SER A 6 12.10 2.03 -12.23
C SER A 6 10.98 3.05 -11.98
N LEU A 7 9.74 2.58 -11.74
CA LEU A 7 8.63 3.44 -11.35
C LEU A 7 8.90 4.11 -10.00
N LEU A 8 9.41 3.33 -9.04
CA LEU A 8 9.75 3.79 -7.70
C LEU A 8 11.16 3.35 -7.35
N LEU A 9 11.98 4.30 -6.91
CA LEU A 9 13.30 4.05 -6.34
C LEU A 9 13.35 4.60 -4.91
N ILE A 10 13.58 3.74 -3.96
CA ILE A 10 13.81 4.05 -2.55
C ILE A 10 15.32 3.92 -2.32
N SER A 11 15.99 4.96 -1.81
CA SER A 11 17.44 4.97 -1.66
C SER A 11 17.86 5.35 -0.25
N HIS A 12 18.63 4.46 0.38
CA HIS A 12 19.35 4.69 1.63
C HIS A 12 18.47 5.17 2.80
N VAL A 13 17.26 4.62 2.94
CA VAL A 13 16.32 5.06 3.98
C VAL A 13 16.81 4.60 5.35
N LYS A 14 16.91 5.58 6.28
CA LYS A 14 17.24 5.37 7.69
C LYS A 14 16.19 6.01 8.58
N LYS A 15 15.87 5.33 9.69
CA LYS A 15 14.95 5.84 10.69
C LYS A 15 15.28 5.32 12.07
N SER A 16 15.33 6.24 13.04
CA SER A 16 15.50 5.92 14.44
C SER A 16 14.36 6.53 15.26
N PHE A 17 14.01 5.87 16.36
CA PHE A 17 13.13 6.40 17.39
C PHE A 17 13.93 6.47 18.70
N GLY A 18 14.35 7.66 19.08
CA GLY A 18 15.31 7.85 20.17
C GLY A 18 16.63 7.16 19.86
N THR A 19 17.04 6.21 20.70
CA THR A 19 18.26 5.41 20.51
C THR A 19 18.06 4.14 19.68
N LEU A 20 16.81 3.78 19.38
CA LEU A 20 16.49 2.57 18.61
C LEU A 20 16.55 2.86 17.11
N GLU A 21 17.55 2.30 16.43
CA GLU A 21 17.68 2.35 14.98
C GLU A 21 16.81 1.28 14.34
N VAL A 22 15.68 1.71 13.72
CA VAL A 22 14.64 0.82 13.15
C VAL A 22 14.90 0.52 11.67
N LEU A 23 15.36 1.52 10.90
CA LEU A 23 15.81 1.34 9.52
C LEU A 23 17.26 1.82 9.44
N LYS A 24 18.15 0.95 8.97
CA LYS A 24 19.59 1.22 8.99
C LYS A 24 20.14 1.70 7.66
N ASP A 25 19.71 1.10 6.57
CA ASP A 25 20.08 1.50 5.19
C ASP A 25 19.27 0.68 4.18
N ILE A 26 18.04 1.11 3.90
CA ILE A 26 17.13 0.37 3.03
C ILE A 26 17.09 1.02 1.65
N SER A 27 17.37 0.22 0.61
CA SER A 27 17.23 0.62 -0.79
C SER A 27 16.44 -0.43 -1.56
N ILE A 28 15.40 0.00 -2.28
CA ILE A 28 14.49 -0.85 -3.05
C ILE A 28 14.13 -0.13 -4.35
N ASP A 29 14.15 -0.85 -5.46
CA ASP A 29 13.60 -0.43 -6.74
C ASP A 29 12.32 -1.22 -7.03
N VAL A 30 11.31 -0.58 -7.62
CA VAL A 30 10.03 -1.21 -8.01
C VAL A 30 9.72 -0.78 -9.44
N TYR A 31 9.41 -1.75 -10.29
CA TYR A 31 9.04 -1.49 -11.68
C TYR A 31 7.52 -1.50 -11.86
N LYS A 32 7.06 -0.88 -12.93
CA LYS A 32 5.62 -0.84 -13.23
C LYS A 32 5.07 -2.25 -13.42
N GLY A 33 3.99 -2.55 -12.71
CA GLY A 33 3.35 -3.87 -12.70
C GLY A 33 3.97 -4.86 -11.72
N ASP A 34 5.03 -4.46 -10.97
CA ASP A 34 5.60 -5.32 -9.94
C ASP A 34 4.67 -5.50 -8.75
N VAL A 35 4.66 -6.71 -8.21
CA VAL A 35 4.15 -7.04 -6.89
C VAL A 35 5.32 -7.43 -6.01
N VAL A 36 5.76 -6.51 -5.16
CA VAL A 36 6.88 -6.72 -4.24
C VAL A 36 6.35 -7.06 -2.86
N SER A 37 6.58 -8.27 -2.38
CA SER A 37 6.27 -8.65 -0.99
C SER A 37 7.44 -8.41 -0.07
N ILE A 38 7.20 -7.75 1.07
CA ILE A 38 8.18 -7.53 2.14
C ILE A 38 7.80 -8.42 3.32
N LEU A 39 8.64 -9.40 3.61
CA LEU A 39 8.52 -10.37 4.68
C LEU A 39 9.52 -10.07 5.80
N GLY A 40 9.32 -10.69 6.95
CA GLY A 40 10.25 -10.63 8.09
C GLY A 40 9.53 -10.61 9.43
N PRO A 41 10.26 -10.79 10.54
CA PRO A 41 9.69 -10.82 11.89
C PRO A 41 9.03 -9.48 12.28
N SER A 42 8.16 -9.52 13.28
CA SER A 42 7.61 -8.31 13.88
C SER A 42 8.74 -7.44 14.44
N GLY A 43 8.64 -6.12 14.23
CA GLY A 43 9.68 -5.20 14.66
C GLY A 43 10.88 -5.06 13.71
N SER A 44 10.93 -5.76 12.58
CA SER A 44 12.04 -5.63 11.61
C SER A 44 12.05 -4.31 10.82
N GLY A 45 11.02 -3.45 10.96
CA GLY A 45 10.98 -2.12 10.33
C GLY A 45 10.07 -2.02 9.10
N LYS A 46 9.39 -3.08 8.65
CA LYS A 46 8.56 -3.13 7.43
C LYS A 46 7.50 -1.99 7.36
N THR A 47 6.64 -1.92 8.37
CA THR A 47 5.62 -0.85 8.50
C THR A 47 6.26 0.53 8.53
N THR A 48 7.38 0.69 9.25
CA THR A 48 8.11 1.96 9.33
C THR A 48 8.64 2.37 7.96
N LEU A 49 9.15 1.42 7.18
CA LEU A 49 9.60 1.69 5.81
C LEU A 49 8.45 2.21 4.94
N LEU A 50 7.30 1.50 4.88
CA LEU A 50 6.16 1.95 4.09
C LEU A 50 5.66 3.33 4.52
N ARG A 51 5.64 3.61 5.82
CA ARG A 51 5.24 4.91 6.34
C ARG A 51 6.23 6.02 5.96
N CYS A 52 7.53 5.75 6.01
CA CYS A 52 8.55 6.71 5.60
C CYS A 52 8.44 7.05 4.11
N VAL A 53 8.33 6.06 3.23
CA VAL A 53 8.26 6.29 1.78
C VAL A 53 6.96 6.96 1.32
N ASN A 54 5.89 6.85 2.12
CA ASN A 54 4.63 7.55 1.85
C ASN A 54 4.44 8.83 2.69
N PHE A 55 5.50 9.33 3.33
CA PHE A 55 5.48 10.55 4.15
C PHE A 55 4.45 10.54 5.31
N LEU A 56 4.07 9.36 5.79
CA LEU A 56 3.27 9.17 7.01
C LEU A 56 4.15 9.19 8.26
N GLU A 57 5.43 8.93 8.11
CA GLU A 57 6.48 9.07 9.10
C GLU A 57 7.68 9.77 8.45
N ARG A 58 8.39 10.64 9.17
CA ARG A 58 9.56 11.32 8.65
C ARG A 58 10.80 10.45 8.79
N ALA A 59 11.47 10.14 7.69
CA ALA A 59 12.76 9.45 7.72
C ALA A 59 13.86 10.40 8.22
N ASP A 60 14.93 9.82 8.77
CA ASP A 60 16.11 10.57 9.21
C ASP A 60 17.10 10.80 8.07
N TYR A 61 17.07 9.92 7.07
CA TYR A 61 17.91 9.97 5.88
C TYR A 61 17.26 9.19 4.72
N GLY A 62 17.69 9.47 3.51
CA GLY A 62 17.29 8.76 2.30
C GLY A 62 16.44 9.59 1.37
N SER A 63 16.17 9.04 0.21
CA SER A 63 15.35 9.65 -0.82
C SER A 63 14.36 8.68 -1.45
N ILE A 64 13.32 9.23 -2.04
CA ILE A 64 12.37 8.53 -2.89
C ILE A 64 12.34 9.20 -4.27
N SER A 65 12.39 8.38 -5.33
CA SER A 65 12.11 8.84 -6.69
C SER A 65 10.86 8.10 -7.17
N LEU A 66 9.86 8.85 -7.63
CA LEU A 66 8.66 8.32 -8.27
C LEU A 66 8.56 9.01 -9.64
N ASP A 67 8.48 8.23 -10.71
CA ASP A 67 8.81 8.69 -12.04
C ASP A 67 10.20 9.37 -12.05
N ASP A 68 10.34 10.50 -12.70
CA ASP A 68 11.62 11.25 -12.80
C ASP A 68 11.87 12.21 -11.63
N LYS A 69 11.02 12.16 -10.57
CA LYS A 69 11.08 13.12 -9.47
C LYS A 69 11.67 12.52 -8.22
N THR A 70 12.84 13.02 -7.83
CA THR A 70 13.53 12.63 -6.58
C THR A 70 13.25 13.62 -5.46
N ILE A 71 12.88 13.10 -4.29
CA ILE A 71 12.59 13.88 -3.08
C ILE A 71 13.40 13.31 -1.92
N ASP A 72 14.09 14.17 -1.19
CA ASP A 72 14.77 13.82 0.07
C ASP A 72 13.73 13.65 1.18
N LEU A 73 13.69 12.48 1.81
CA LEU A 73 12.67 12.08 2.78
C LEU A 73 12.77 12.86 4.11
N LYS A 74 13.98 13.37 4.43
CA LYS A 74 14.22 14.15 5.65
C LYS A 74 13.76 15.59 5.52
N THR A 75 13.99 16.20 4.36
CA THR A 75 13.79 17.64 4.13
C THR A 75 12.56 17.96 3.30
N ALA A 76 11.82 16.95 2.84
CA ALA A 76 10.64 17.12 2.02
C ALA A 76 9.65 18.14 2.58
N THR A 77 9.17 19.03 1.72
CA THR A 77 8.08 19.94 2.07
C THR A 77 6.73 19.25 2.05
N LYS A 78 5.69 19.88 2.64
CA LYS A 78 4.34 19.34 2.61
C LYS A 78 3.79 19.19 1.19
N GLU A 79 4.16 20.10 0.30
CA GLU A 79 3.76 20.10 -1.11
C GLU A 79 4.38 18.90 -1.84
N GLN A 80 5.68 18.67 -1.64
CA GLN A 80 6.39 17.52 -2.21
C GLN A 80 5.83 16.19 -1.70
N ALA A 81 5.58 16.07 -0.38
CA ALA A 81 4.93 14.90 0.19
C ALA A 81 3.54 14.67 -0.40
N SER A 82 2.72 15.73 -0.49
CA SER A 82 1.38 15.65 -1.07
C SER A 82 1.39 15.23 -2.54
N GLU A 83 2.40 15.62 -3.30
CA GLU A 83 2.54 15.22 -4.70
C GLU A 83 2.75 13.70 -4.82
N ILE A 84 3.65 13.11 -4.03
CA ILE A 84 3.84 11.65 -3.99
C ILE A 84 2.55 10.96 -3.51
N GLN A 85 1.95 11.44 -2.42
CA GLN A 85 0.71 10.86 -1.87
C GLN A 85 -0.47 10.90 -2.85
N ARG A 86 -0.49 11.84 -3.80
CA ARG A 86 -1.51 11.86 -4.85
C ARG A 86 -1.34 10.77 -5.89
N LYS A 87 -0.12 10.28 -6.08
CA LYS A 87 0.23 9.21 -7.03
C LYS A 87 0.22 7.83 -6.39
N THR A 88 0.11 7.76 -5.07
CA THR A 88 0.19 6.52 -4.31
C THR A 88 -1.10 6.24 -3.56
N GLY A 89 -1.42 4.95 -3.37
CA GLY A 89 -2.45 4.48 -2.47
C GLY A 89 -1.83 3.86 -1.21
N PHE A 90 -2.50 3.96 -0.07
CA PHE A 90 -2.07 3.30 1.16
C PHE A 90 -3.22 2.56 1.82
N VAL A 91 -3.03 1.27 2.07
CA VAL A 91 -3.97 0.39 2.76
C VAL A 91 -3.37 -0.02 4.09
N PHE A 92 -4.03 0.38 5.17
CA PHE A 92 -3.58 0.16 6.55
C PHE A 92 -4.05 -1.17 7.11
N GLN A 93 -3.34 -1.68 8.09
CA GLN A 93 -3.69 -2.86 8.87
C GLN A 93 -5.09 -2.75 9.53
N ASN A 94 -5.42 -1.58 10.09
CA ASN A 94 -6.66 -1.33 10.84
C ASN A 94 -7.73 -0.60 10.01
N TYR A 95 -7.84 -0.87 8.72
CA TYR A 95 -8.82 -0.31 7.76
C TYR A 95 -8.84 1.23 7.70
N ASN A 96 -8.83 1.92 8.84
CA ASN A 96 -8.87 3.38 9.01
C ASN A 96 -10.02 4.04 8.23
N LEU A 97 -11.22 3.42 8.25
CA LEU A 97 -12.42 4.01 7.67
C LEU A 97 -12.97 5.13 8.57
N PHE A 98 -13.54 6.14 7.93
CA PHE A 98 -14.29 7.18 8.63
C PHE A 98 -15.60 6.57 9.17
N ARG A 99 -15.71 6.44 10.49
CA ARG A 99 -16.82 5.75 11.16
C ARG A 99 -18.19 6.41 10.93
N ASN A 100 -18.21 7.71 10.67
CA ASN A 100 -19.41 8.53 10.40
C ASN A 100 -19.70 8.67 8.91
N LYS A 101 -19.12 7.84 8.06
CA LYS A 101 -19.26 7.82 6.61
C LYS A 101 -19.65 6.42 6.15
N THR A 102 -20.52 6.33 5.16
CA THR A 102 -20.86 5.06 4.52
C THR A 102 -19.68 4.51 3.73
N ALA A 103 -19.78 3.27 3.25
CA ALA A 103 -18.78 2.65 2.38
C ALA A 103 -18.51 3.52 1.13
N LEU A 104 -19.57 3.96 0.45
CA LEU A 104 -19.46 4.82 -0.72
C LEU A 104 -18.82 6.18 -0.37
N GLU A 105 -19.23 6.81 0.73
CA GLU A 105 -18.64 8.08 1.17
C GLU A 105 -17.17 7.95 1.56
N ASN A 106 -16.75 6.83 2.17
CA ASN A 106 -15.34 6.55 2.46
C ASN A 106 -14.49 6.52 1.20
N ILE A 107 -15.01 5.94 0.11
CA ILE A 107 -14.32 5.87 -1.18
C ILE A 107 -14.29 7.24 -1.86
N THR A 108 -15.41 8.00 -1.82
CA THR A 108 -15.59 9.20 -2.63
C THR A 108 -15.07 10.48 -1.97
N LEU A 109 -14.86 10.49 -0.65
CA LEU A 109 -14.43 11.68 0.09
C LEU A 109 -13.11 12.27 -0.45
N GLY A 110 -12.12 11.43 -0.72
CA GLY A 110 -10.83 11.87 -1.28
C GLY A 110 -10.97 12.47 -2.69
N LEU A 111 -11.92 11.99 -3.47
CA LEU A 111 -12.19 12.50 -4.82
C LEU A 111 -12.82 13.88 -4.79
N THR A 112 -13.82 14.08 -3.94
CA THR A 112 -14.57 15.35 -3.87
C THR A 112 -13.76 16.43 -3.14
N SER A 113 -13.29 16.14 -1.93
CA SER A 113 -12.60 17.12 -1.08
C SER A 113 -11.12 17.30 -1.42
N GLY A 114 -10.46 16.23 -1.91
CA GLY A 114 -9.02 16.26 -2.19
C GLY A 114 -8.68 16.59 -3.64
N ARG A 115 -9.55 16.19 -4.61
CA ARG A 115 -9.30 16.35 -6.05
C ARG A 115 -10.29 17.23 -6.77
N GLY A 116 -11.30 17.76 -6.07
CA GLY A 116 -12.32 18.66 -6.66
C GLY A 116 -13.23 17.99 -7.69
N MET A 117 -13.32 16.65 -7.69
CA MET A 117 -14.21 15.91 -8.58
C MET A 117 -15.67 16.24 -8.27
N SER A 118 -16.54 16.31 -9.30
CA SER A 118 -17.97 16.50 -9.09
C SER A 118 -18.55 15.36 -8.23
N ARG A 119 -19.56 15.65 -7.42
CA ARG A 119 -20.20 14.62 -6.58
C ARG A 119 -20.80 13.49 -7.44
N ALA A 120 -21.36 13.82 -8.60
CA ALA A 120 -21.94 12.83 -9.51
C ALA A 120 -20.87 11.86 -10.06
N ASP A 121 -19.73 12.39 -10.52
CA ASP A 121 -18.62 11.58 -11.04
C ASP A 121 -17.97 10.74 -9.93
N ALA A 122 -17.79 11.34 -8.75
CA ALA A 122 -17.25 10.62 -7.59
C ALA A 122 -18.15 9.44 -7.18
N VAL A 123 -19.48 9.64 -7.14
CA VAL A 123 -20.44 8.56 -6.86
C VAL A 123 -20.37 7.48 -7.94
N LYS A 124 -20.36 7.85 -9.22
CA LYS A 124 -20.23 6.88 -10.33
C LYS A 124 -18.95 6.04 -10.18
N LYS A 125 -17.82 6.68 -9.91
CA LYS A 125 -16.53 6.00 -9.70
C LYS A 125 -16.55 5.13 -8.44
N GLY A 126 -17.11 5.63 -7.35
CA GLY A 126 -17.23 4.89 -6.09
C GLY A 126 -18.08 3.63 -6.23
N MET A 127 -19.21 3.70 -6.93
CA MET A 127 -20.06 2.53 -7.22
C MET A 127 -19.36 1.50 -8.11
N MET A 128 -18.60 1.95 -9.11
CA MET A 128 -17.78 1.05 -9.93
C MET A 128 -16.74 0.30 -9.07
N LEU A 129 -16.08 0.99 -8.14
CA LEU A 129 -15.11 0.39 -7.23
C LEU A 129 -15.76 -0.55 -6.22
N LEU A 130 -16.95 -0.20 -5.68
CA LEU A 130 -17.70 -1.10 -4.81
C LEU A 130 -18.10 -2.38 -5.54
N ARG A 131 -18.52 -2.30 -6.80
CA ARG A 131 -18.79 -3.47 -7.63
C ARG A 131 -17.54 -4.32 -7.82
N LYS A 132 -16.39 -3.69 -8.09
CA LYS A 132 -15.10 -4.37 -8.28
C LYS A 132 -14.70 -5.20 -7.05
N ILE A 133 -14.98 -4.71 -5.85
CA ILE A 133 -14.67 -5.41 -4.59
C ILE A 133 -15.84 -6.28 -4.07
N GLY A 134 -16.92 -6.44 -4.84
CA GLY A 134 -18.09 -7.27 -4.48
C GLY A 134 -18.95 -6.71 -3.34
N LEU A 135 -19.04 -5.37 -3.20
CA LEU A 135 -19.77 -4.71 -2.10
C LEU A 135 -20.73 -3.62 -2.61
N GLU A 136 -21.27 -3.78 -3.82
CA GLU A 136 -22.22 -2.81 -4.41
C GLU A 136 -23.50 -2.65 -3.56
N ASP A 137 -23.99 -3.75 -3.00
CA ASP A 137 -25.16 -3.80 -2.11
C ASP A 137 -24.91 -3.15 -0.74
N ARG A 138 -23.66 -2.92 -0.37
CA ARG A 138 -23.22 -2.32 0.89
C ARG A 138 -22.83 -0.84 0.77
N ALA A 139 -23.11 -0.19 -0.36
CA ALA A 139 -22.73 1.20 -0.62
C ALA A 139 -23.14 2.18 0.51
N ASN A 140 -24.29 1.95 1.10
CA ASN A 140 -24.87 2.80 2.15
C ASN A 140 -24.59 2.29 3.58
N SER A 141 -23.88 1.16 3.74
CA SER A 141 -23.53 0.61 5.05
C SER A 141 -22.43 1.44 5.70
N TYR A 142 -22.56 1.68 7.01
CA TYR A 142 -21.50 2.26 7.83
C TYR A 142 -20.46 1.19 8.22
N PRO A 143 -19.22 1.58 8.58
CA PRO A 143 -18.18 0.61 8.99
C PRO A 143 -18.62 -0.36 10.09
N SER A 144 -19.46 0.09 11.04
CA SER A 144 -20.02 -0.77 12.11
C SER A 144 -20.96 -1.86 11.62
N GLU A 145 -21.46 -1.78 10.40
CA GLU A 145 -22.37 -2.73 9.76
C GLU A 145 -21.66 -3.68 8.79
N LEU A 146 -20.32 -3.52 8.67
CA LEU A 146 -19.46 -4.30 7.78
C LEU A 146 -18.55 -5.24 8.58
N SER A 147 -18.34 -6.46 8.06
CA SER A 147 -17.31 -7.37 8.60
C SER A 147 -15.92 -6.77 8.44
N GLY A 148 -14.92 -7.29 9.16
CA GLY A 148 -13.52 -6.87 9.03
C GLY A 148 -13.02 -6.96 7.58
N GLY A 149 -13.29 -8.08 6.90
CA GLY A 149 -12.92 -8.27 5.49
C GLY A 149 -13.63 -7.29 4.55
N GLN A 150 -14.92 -6.98 4.81
CA GLN A 150 -15.66 -5.96 4.06
C GLN A 150 -15.07 -4.56 4.28
N GLN A 151 -14.74 -4.20 5.52
CA GLN A 151 -14.09 -2.94 5.83
C GLN A 151 -12.74 -2.80 5.13
N GLN A 152 -11.93 -3.87 5.12
CA GLN A 152 -10.64 -3.86 4.43
C GLN A 152 -10.80 -3.73 2.92
N ARG A 153 -11.77 -4.43 2.31
CA ARG A 153 -12.08 -4.26 0.89
C ARG A 153 -12.51 -2.83 0.55
N VAL A 154 -13.30 -2.17 1.40
CA VAL A 154 -13.63 -0.74 1.26
C VAL A 154 -12.38 0.14 1.37
N ALA A 155 -11.44 -0.17 2.28
CA ALA A 155 -10.17 0.55 2.39
C ALA A 155 -9.31 0.40 1.11
N ILE A 156 -9.29 -0.78 0.50
CA ILE A 156 -8.65 -1.03 -0.81
C ILE A 156 -9.32 -0.18 -1.90
N ALA A 157 -10.65 -0.21 -1.99
CA ALA A 157 -11.38 0.59 -2.97
C ALA A 157 -11.15 2.10 -2.79
N ARG A 158 -11.04 2.58 -1.54
CA ARG A 158 -10.67 3.96 -1.23
C ARG A 158 -9.27 4.31 -1.75
N ALA A 159 -8.30 3.41 -1.59
CA ALA A 159 -6.95 3.61 -2.12
C ALA A 159 -6.94 3.64 -3.65
N LEU A 160 -7.70 2.76 -4.31
CA LEU A 160 -7.86 2.72 -5.77
C LEU A 160 -8.56 3.95 -6.34
N ALA A 161 -9.42 4.60 -5.57
CA ALA A 161 -10.27 5.70 -6.06
C ALA A 161 -9.47 6.86 -6.66
N THR A 162 -8.25 7.06 -6.21
CA THR A 162 -7.37 8.14 -6.67
C THR A 162 -6.56 7.80 -7.93
N ASP A 163 -6.78 6.65 -8.57
CA ASP A 163 -5.99 6.12 -9.70
C ASP A 163 -4.48 6.14 -9.39
N PRO A 164 -4.04 5.46 -8.33
CA PRO A 164 -2.64 5.49 -7.93
C PRO A 164 -1.77 4.72 -8.92
N GLU A 165 -0.52 5.15 -9.07
CA GLU A 165 0.51 4.45 -9.84
C GLU A 165 1.05 3.23 -9.07
N ILE A 166 1.03 3.31 -7.73
CA ILE A 166 1.46 2.25 -6.82
C ILE A 166 0.60 2.23 -5.55
N ILE A 167 0.34 1.04 -5.02
CA ILE A 167 -0.36 0.87 -3.74
C ILE A 167 0.54 0.19 -2.73
N TYR A 168 0.65 0.80 -1.55
CA TYR A 168 1.30 0.21 -0.37
C TYR A 168 0.27 -0.50 0.50
N PHE A 169 0.52 -1.75 0.84
CA PHE A 169 -0.28 -2.55 1.76
C PHE A 169 0.52 -2.83 3.03
N ASP A 170 0.06 -2.34 4.16
CA ASP A 170 0.69 -2.54 5.47
C ASP A 170 -0.09 -3.61 6.26
N GLU A 171 0.30 -4.87 6.13
CA GLU A 171 -0.31 -6.04 6.76
C GLU A 171 -1.84 -6.11 6.59
N PRO A 172 -2.38 -6.12 5.37
CA PRO A 172 -3.81 -5.90 5.10
C PRO A 172 -4.74 -6.99 5.65
N THR A 173 -4.20 -8.14 6.06
CA THR A 173 -4.98 -9.30 6.55
C THR A 173 -4.75 -9.60 8.04
N SER A 174 -3.77 -8.98 8.69
CA SER A 174 -3.33 -9.36 10.06
C SER A 174 -4.39 -9.12 11.15
N ALA A 175 -5.41 -8.28 10.88
CA ALA A 175 -6.52 -8.01 11.79
C ALA A 175 -7.79 -8.81 11.44
N LEU A 176 -7.68 -9.84 10.57
CA LEU A 176 -8.80 -10.61 10.06
C LEU A 176 -8.74 -12.07 10.51
N ASP A 177 -9.92 -12.67 10.65
CA ASP A 177 -10.05 -14.11 10.78
C ASP A 177 -9.67 -14.81 9.45
N PRO A 178 -9.20 -16.07 9.48
CA PRO A 178 -8.74 -16.78 8.29
C PRO A 178 -9.74 -16.81 7.13
N GLU A 179 -11.03 -16.98 7.44
CA GLU A 179 -12.10 -17.00 6.42
C GLU A 179 -12.24 -15.66 5.67
N LEU A 180 -12.04 -14.53 6.39
CA LEU A 180 -12.11 -13.18 5.81
C LEU A 180 -10.83 -12.77 5.10
N THR A 181 -9.71 -13.40 5.45
CA THR A 181 -8.40 -13.18 4.83
C THR A 181 -8.44 -13.51 3.34
N ASP A 182 -9.03 -14.65 2.96
CA ASP A 182 -9.10 -15.09 1.57
C ASP A 182 -9.86 -14.11 0.66
N GLU A 183 -10.93 -13.49 1.16
CA GLU A 183 -11.70 -12.49 0.41
C GLU A 183 -10.85 -11.24 0.07
N VAL A 184 -10.00 -10.80 1.00
CA VAL A 184 -9.10 -9.66 0.79
C VAL A 184 -7.96 -10.02 -0.15
N LEU A 185 -7.35 -11.21 0.04
CA LEU A 185 -6.28 -11.70 -0.82
C LEU A 185 -6.77 -11.90 -2.27
N GLU A 186 -8.02 -12.31 -2.46
CA GLU A 186 -8.59 -12.46 -3.81
C GLU A 186 -8.68 -11.12 -4.54
N VAL A 187 -9.14 -10.06 -3.86
CA VAL A 187 -9.12 -8.71 -4.43
C VAL A 187 -7.70 -8.28 -4.79
N MET A 188 -6.71 -8.57 -3.93
CA MET A 188 -5.31 -8.24 -4.21
C MET A 188 -4.74 -9.04 -5.38
N ARG A 189 -5.09 -10.34 -5.54
CA ARG A 189 -4.72 -11.17 -6.71
C ARG A 189 -5.30 -10.58 -8.00
N GLN A 190 -6.56 -10.17 -7.99
CA GLN A 190 -7.18 -9.52 -9.13
C GLN A 190 -6.46 -8.23 -9.52
N LEU A 191 -6.09 -7.40 -8.56
CA LEU A 191 -5.32 -6.18 -8.81
C LEU A 191 -3.94 -6.48 -9.43
N ALA A 192 -3.26 -7.53 -8.96
CA ALA A 192 -2.00 -7.99 -9.54
C ALA A 192 -2.17 -8.43 -11.01
N GLN A 193 -3.21 -9.21 -11.31
CA GLN A 193 -3.51 -9.65 -12.67
C GLN A 193 -3.86 -8.49 -13.62
N GLU A 194 -4.42 -7.41 -13.10
CA GLU A 194 -4.69 -6.17 -13.85
C GLU A 194 -3.44 -5.30 -14.04
N GLY A 195 -2.28 -5.72 -13.53
CA GLY A 195 -1.00 -5.00 -13.66
C GLY A 195 -0.82 -3.84 -12.68
N MET A 196 -1.56 -3.83 -11.56
CA MET A 196 -1.35 -2.84 -10.50
C MET A 196 0.00 -3.04 -9.84
N THR A 197 0.79 -1.98 -9.75
CA THR A 197 2.05 -1.99 -9.00
C THR A 197 1.77 -1.96 -7.51
N MET A 198 2.33 -2.91 -6.77
CA MET A 198 2.06 -3.05 -5.34
C MET A 198 3.34 -3.32 -4.53
N VAL A 199 3.44 -2.72 -3.35
CA VAL A 199 4.40 -3.13 -2.30
C VAL A 199 3.59 -3.58 -1.09
N VAL A 200 3.76 -4.84 -0.70
CA VAL A 200 2.91 -5.53 0.26
C VAL A 200 3.74 -6.03 1.43
N VAL A 201 3.57 -5.44 2.60
CA VAL A 201 4.03 -6.03 3.87
C VAL A 201 3.00 -7.07 4.28
N THR A 202 3.42 -8.33 4.40
CA THR A 202 2.50 -9.43 4.70
C THR A 202 3.17 -10.57 5.46
N HIS A 203 2.36 -11.38 6.14
CA HIS A 203 2.73 -12.68 6.70
C HIS A 203 2.14 -13.85 5.89
N GLU A 204 1.40 -13.54 4.82
CA GLU A 204 0.76 -14.53 3.95
C GLU A 204 1.77 -15.11 2.95
N MET A 205 2.43 -16.21 3.35
CA MET A 205 3.49 -16.84 2.55
C MET A 205 2.98 -17.34 1.20
N ASN A 206 1.72 -17.85 1.15
CA ASN A 206 1.10 -18.30 -0.09
C ASN A 206 0.85 -17.14 -1.06
N PHE A 207 0.48 -15.95 -0.56
CA PHE A 207 0.35 -14.76 -1.38
C PHE A 207 1.72 -14.33 -1.93
N ALA A 208 2.73 -14.22 -1.07
CA ALA A 208 4.08 -13.85 -1.47
C ALA A 208 4.68 -14.83 -2.51
N ARG A 209 4.44 -16.14 -2.35
CA ARG A 209 4.94 -17.16 -3.27
C ARG A 209 4.24 -17.14 -4.64
N ASN A 210 2.91 -16.96 -4.68
CA ASN A 210 2.13 -17.21 -5.88
C ASN A 210 1.73 -15.94 -6.65
N VAL A 211 1.83 -14.76 -6.03
CA VAL A 211 1.36 -13.50 -6.60
C VAL A 211 2.48 -12.49 -6.80
N SER A 212 3.50 -12.51 -5.94
CA SER A 212 4.63 -11.58 -6.07
C SER A 212 5.59 -12.02 -7.19
N ASN A 213 6.19 -11.05 -7.84
CA ASN A 213 7.32 -11.30 -8.74
C ASN A 213 8.67 -11.00 -8.07
N ARG A 214 8.65 -10.38 -6.88
CA ARG A 214 9.84 -10.16 -6.06
C ARG A 214 9.48 -10.25 -4.57
N VAL A 215 10.34 -10.90 -3.81
CA VAL A 215 10.24 -11.02 -2.35
C VAL A 215 11.47 -10.41 -1.71
N ILE A 216 11.26 -9.63 -0.66
CA ILE A 216 12.30 -8.99 0.15
C ILE A 216 12.13 -9.47 1.58
N PHE A 217 13.18 -10.04 2.17
CA PHE A 217 13.18 -10.41 3.58
C PHE A 217 13.94 -9.37 4.40
N MET A 218 13.23 -8.73 5.34
CA MET A 218 13.78 -7.73 6.24
C MET A 218 13.94 -8.29 7.64
N ASP A 219 15.12 -8.06 8.24
CA ASP A 219 15.36 -8.33 9.65
C ASP A 219 16.26 -7.26 10.26
N HIS A 220 16.02 -6.92 11.54
CA HIS A 220 16.80 -5.94 12.30
C HIS A 220 17.11 -4.63 11.55
N GLY A 221 16.14 -4.15 10.75
CA GLY A 221 16.25 -2.89 10.01
C GLY A 221 17.11 -2.94 8.76
N LEU A 222 17.40 -4.14 8.25
CA LEU A 222 18.19 -4.39 7.04
C LEU A 222 17.41 -5.31 6.08
N ILE A 223 17.71 -5.23 4.79
CA ILE A 223 17.36 -6.26 3.82
C ILE A 223 18.41 -7.38 3.95
N VAL A 224 17.95 -8.56 4.36
CA VAL A 224 18.82 -9.73 4.54
C VAL A 224 18.91 -10.52 3.25
N GLU A 225 17.79 -10.63 2.55
CA GLU A 225 17.68 -11.39 1.32
C GLU A 225 16.61 -10.78 0.41
N GLN A 226 16.78 -10.90 -0.90
CA GLN A 226 15.79 -10.52 -1.89
C GLN A 226 15.98 -11.31 -3.18
N GLY A 227 14.87 -11.64 -3.83
CA GLY A 227 14.92 -12.42 -5.07
C GLY A 227 13.51 -12.68 -5.62
N SER A 228 13.44 -13.56 -6.63
CA SER A 228 12.15 -14.08 -7.06
C SER A 228 11.56 -15.01 -5.98
N PRO A 229 10.24 -15.26 -5.99
CA PRO A 229 9.64 -16.23 -5.05
C PRO A 229 10.32 -17.58 -5.06
N GLU A 230 10.73 -18.10 -6.22
CA GLU A 230 11.44 -19.38 -6.36
C GLU A 230 12.79 -19.37 -5.61
N GLN A 231 13.53 -18.24 -5.68
CA GLN A 231 14.83 -18.11 -5.01
C GLN A 231 14.72 -18.02 -3.49
N ILE A 232 13.62 -17.44 -2.99
CA ILE A 232 13.45 -17.20 -1.54
C ILE A 232 12.79 -18.39 -0.83
N PHE A 233 11.92 -19.15 -1.52
CA PHE A 233 11.13 -20.23 -0.92
C PHE A 233 11.62 -21.65 -1.27
N GLU A 234 12.64 -21.80 -2.13
CA GLU A 234 13.31 -23.06 -2.46
C GLU A 234 14.69 -23.16 -1.79
#